data_3a5bfd8fb85b7563a558bf0ca6bf8246
#
_entry.id   3a5bfd8fb85b7563a558bf0ca6bf8246
#
_cell.length_a   1.000
_cell.length_b   1.000
_cell.length_c   1.000
_cell.angle_alpha   90.00
_cell.angle_beta   90.00
_cell.angle_gamma   90.00
#
_symmetry.space_group_name_H-M   'P 1'
#
loop_
_entity.id
_entity.type
_entity.pdbx_description
1 polymer ?
#
loop_
_entity_poly.entity_id
_entity_poly.type
_entity_poly.pdbx_seq_one_letter_code
_entity_poly.pdbx_strand_id
1 'polypeptide(L)'
;IGAQFGASASSDRMSFSLRTLTDPALLERAVALAARQMAQPAFPAEVWARERERSLAALREAETRPGTHAGRAYAAAVYQGHPYGAQTTAQTLRAIGVNDMAGFYRQHVMACGARISMVGAIDRATADRIADRLLAAIAPNGCRSLAPVPEVAPLAAAKGERIPFAAAQAQVLLGQPGVKRDDPDFLTLLVGNHILGASGFTSRLMDEVREKRGLTYGVYSSFSPGRHAGAFTVSLTTRP
;
A
#
# COMPACT_ATOMS: atom_id res chain seq x y z
N ILE A 1 -22.40 -3.22 -19.20
CA ILE A 1 -22.60 -1.78 -19.02
C ILE A 1 -21.31 -0.97 -19.13
N GLY A 2 -20.17 -1.60 -19.42
CA GLY A 2 -18.89 -0.91 -19.57
C GLY A 2 -18.33 -0.26 -18.30
N ALA A 3 -18.89 -0.57 -17.13
CA ALA A 3 -18.41 -0.05 -15.86
C ALA A 3 -17.29 -0.92 -15.28
N GLN A 4 -16.34 -0.28 -14.62
CA GLN A 4 -15.27 -0.92 -13.85
C GLN A 4 -15.44 -0.56 -12.38
N PHE A 5 -15.56 -1.57 -11.52
CA PHE A 5 -15.56 -1.40 -10.07
C PHE A 5 -14.36 -2.13 -9.49
N GLY A 6 -13.68 -1.50 -8.55
CA GLY A 6 -12.52 -2.07 -7.89
C GLY A 6 -12.51 -1.73 -6.41
N ALA A 7 -11.86 -2.59 -5.63
CA ALA A 7 -11.55 -2.35 -4.24
C ALA A 7 -10.07 -2.60 -4.01
N SER A 8 -9.44 -1.79 -3.19
CA SER A 8 -8.03 -1.93 -2.81
C SER A 8 -7.82 -1.56 -1.36
N ALA A 9 -6.79 -2.12 -0.75
CA ALA A 9 -6.37 -1.81 0.61
C ALA A 9 -4.88 -1.46 0.63
N SER A 10 -4.53 -0.55 1.51
CA SER A 10 -3.16 -0.21 1.87
C SER A 10 -3.02 -0.23 3.39
N SER A 11 -1.84 0.11 3.91
CA SER A 11 -1.61 0.18 5.35
C SER A 11 -2.58 1.14 6.07
N ASP A 12 -3.02 2.22 5.40
CA ASP A 12 -3.77 3.30 6.04
C ASP A 12 -5.23 3.42 5.60
N ARG A 13 -5.64 2.75 4.53
CA ARG A 13 -6.98 2.95 3.96
C ARG A 13 -7.46 1.78 3.12
N MET A 14 -8.78 1.65 3.06
CA MET A 14 -9.47 0.93 2.00
C MET A 14 -10.05 1.92 1.00
N SER A 15 -10.02 1.59 -0.27
CA SER A 15 -10.53 2.46 -1.34
C SER A 15 -11.41 1.65 -2.28
N PHE A 16 -12.51 2.25 -2.68
CA PHE A 16 -13.37 1.76 -3.75
C PHE A 16 -13.27 2.71 -4.93
N SER A 17 -13.25 2.18 -6.12
CA SER A 17 -13.21 2.96 -7.36
C SER A 17 -14.33 2.50 -8.30
N LEU A 18 -15.00 3.45 -8.90
CA LEU A 18 -15.98 3.20 -9.95
C LEU A 18 -15.65 4.09 -11.14
N ARG A 19 -15.45 3.47 -12.29
CA ARG A 19 -15.35 4.15 -13.58
C ARG A 19 -16.50 3.70 -14.45
N THR A 20 -17.27 4.65 -14.99
CA THR A 20 -18.45 4.35 -15.82
C THR A 20 -18.70 5.48 -16.82
N LEU A 21 -19.61 5.24 -17.75
CA LEU A 21 -20.13 6.27 -18.64
C LEU A 21 -21.10 7.19 -17.88
N THR A 22 -21.28 8.40 -18.39
CA THR A 22 -22.20 9.40 -17.83
C THR A 22 -23.61 9.35 -18.43
N ASP A 23 -23.89 8.41 -19.33
CA ASP A 23 -25.27 8.11 -19.74
C ASP A 23 -26.12 7.81 -18.50
N PRO A 24 -27.26 8.50 -18.31
CA PRO A 24 -28.01 8.43 -17.06
C PRO A 24 -28.43 7.00 -16.67
N ALA A 25 -28.86 6.20 -17.64
CA ALA A 25 -29.33 4.83 -17.37
C ALA A 25 -28.16 3.89 -17.00
N LEU A 26 -27.02 4.04 -17.68
CA LEU A 26 -25.82 3.24 -17.41
C LEU A 26 -25.16 3.67 -16.09
N LEU A 27 -25.09 4.97 -15.82
CA LEU A 27 -24.58 5.51 -14.56
C LEU A 27 -25.38 5.00 -13.36
N GLU A 28 -26.71 5.09 -13.43
CA GLU A 28 -27.59 4.62 -12.36
C GLU A 28 -27.41 3.13 -12.08
N ARG A 29 -27.33 2.30 -13.11
CA ARG A 29 -27.09 0.87 -12.99
C ARG A 29 -25.71 0.56 -12.41
N ALA A 30 -24.67 1.31 -12.82
CA ALA A 30 -23.33 1.13 -12.31
C ALA A 30 -23.20 1.50 -10.83
N VAL A 31 -23.80 2.63 -10.43
CA VAL A 31 -23.85 3.08 -9.02
C VAL A 31 -24.66 2.10 -8.17
N ALA A 32 -25.79 1.62 -8.66
CA ALA A 32 -26.60 0.61 -7.96
C ALA A 32 -25.81 -0.68 -7.69
N LEU A 33 -25.09 -1.15 -8.70
CA LEU A 33 -24.27 -2.35 -8.57
C LEU A 33 -23.11 -2.14 -7.59
N ALA A 34 -22.40 -1.00 -7.69
CA ALA A 34 -21.32 -0.65 -6.77
C ALA A 34 -21.82 -0.57 -5.33
N ALA A 35 -22.92 0.14 -5.08
CA ALA A 35 -23.54 0.24 -3.77
C ALA A 35 -23.90 -1.13 -3.19
N ARG A 36 -24.49 -2.02 -4.00
CA ARG A 36 -24.81 -3.39 -3.57
C ARG A 36 -23.56 -4.19 -3.20
N GLN A 37 -22.48 -4.10 -4.00
CA GLN A 37 -21.23 -4.79 -3.70
C GLN A 37 -20.55 -4.25 -2.44
N MET A 38 -20.67 -2.96 -2.17
CA MET A 38 -20.18 -2.35 -0.94
C MET A 38 -21.03 -2.73 0.27
N ALA A 39 -22.36 -2.79 0.13
CA ALA A 39 -23.25 -3.16 1.22
C ALA A 39 -23.13 -4.65 1.63
N GLN A 40 -22.96 -5.50 0.64
CA GLN A 40 -23.07 -6.97 0.80
C GLN A 40 -21.95 -7.70 0.07
N PRO A 41 -20.68 -7.55 0.50
CA PRO A 41 -19.59 -8.32 -0.08
C PRO A 41 -19.77 -9.81 0.23
N ALA A 42 -19.73 -10.63 -0.81
CA ALA A 42 -20.12 -12.03 -0.70
C ALA A 42 -19.06 -12.94 -0.05
N PHE A 43 -17.78 -12.63 -0.20
CA PHE A 43 -16.63 -13.45 0.24
C PHE A 43 -16.82 -14.96 -0.03
N PRO A 44 -17.00 -15.43 -1.29
CA PRO A 44 -17.26 -16.83 -1.56
C PRO A 44 -16.09 -17.70 -1.07
N ALA A 45 -16.39 -18.75 -0.30
CA ALA A 45 -15.37 -19.60 0.32
C ALA A 45 -14.47 -20.29 -0.71
N GLU A 46 -15.04 -20.75 -1.82
CA GLU A 46 -14.28 -21.37 -2.92
C GLU A 46 -13.33 -20.39 -3.62
N VAL A 47 -13.74 -19.12 -3.79
CA VAL A 47 -12.88 -18.06 -4.34
C VAL A 47 -11.74 -17.79 -3.37
N TRP A 48 -12.04 -17.65 -2.08
CA TRP A 48 -11.01 -17.44 -1.07
C TRP A 48 -10.04 -18.62 -1.00
N ALA A 49 -10.51 -19.85 -1.05
CA ALA A 49 -9.64 -21.03 -1.04
C ALA A 49 -8.63 -21.00 -2.20
N ARG A 50 -9.11 -20.70 -3.42
CA ARG A 50 -8.25 -20.57 -4.61
C ARG A 50 -7.24 -19.43 -4.49
N GLU A 51 -7.69 -18.24 -4.08
CA GLU A 51 -6.82 -17.07 -3.96
C GLU A 51 -5.80 -17.23 -2.81
N ARG A 52 -6.15 -17.91 -1.74
CA ARG A 52 -5.24 -18.27 -0.66
C ARG A 52 -4.12 -19.20 -1.16
N GLU A 53 -4.44 -20.24 -1.90
CA GLU A 53 -3.43 -21.15 -2.47
C GLU A 53 -2.52 -20.43 -3.46
N ARG A 54 -3.08 -19.56 -4.29
CA ARG A 54 -2.29 -18.71 -5.20
C ARG A 54 -1.32 -17.81 -4.43
N SER A 55 -1.80 -17.18 -3.35
CA SER A 55 -0.98 -16.32 -2.50
C SER A 55 0.10 -17.10 -1.76
N LEU A 56 -0.20 -18.31 -1.29
CA LEU A 56 0.79 -19.21 -0.67
C LEU A 56 1.87 -19.64 -1.67
N ALA A 57 1.50 -19.90 -2.92
CA ALA A 57 2.45 -20.20 -3.97
C ALA A 57 3.36 -19.00 -4.28
N ALA A 58 2.79 -17.79 -4.37
CA ALA A 58 3.56 -16.56 -4.57
C ALA A 58 4.52 -16.26 -3.40
N LEU A 59 4.11 -16.54 -2.15
CA LEU A 59 5.00 -16.42 -0.99
C LEU A 59 6.17 -17.41 -1.08
N ARG A 60 5.93 -18.68 -1.47
CA ARG A 60 7.00 -19.66 -1.65
C ARG A 60 7.98 -19.24 -2.74
N GLU A 61 7.48 -18.74 -3.87
CA GLU A 61 8.31 -18.20 -4.94
C GLU A 61 9.14 -17.00 -4.46
N ALA A 62 8.54 -16.08 -3.70
CA ALA A 62 9.23 -14.92 -3.16
C ALA A 62 10.43 -15.31 -2.26
N GLU A 63 10.36 -16.43 -1.54
CA GLU A 63 11.49 -16.93 -0.72
C GLU A 63 12.74 -17.28 -1.53
N THR A 64 12.62 -17.48 -2.83
CA THR A 64 13.77 -17.75 -3.71
C THR A 64 14.53 -16.48 -4.14
N ARG A 65 14.08 -15.32 -3.71
CA ARG A 65 14.62 -14.03 -4.13
C ARG A 65 15.36 -13.35 -2.98
N PRO A 66 16.63 -12.94 -3.15
CA PRO A 66 17.40 -12.28 -2.11
C PRO A 66 16.76 -10.97 -1.63
N GLY A 67 16.13 -10.21 -2.55
CA GLY A 67 15.41 -8.97 -2.23
C GLY A 67 14.25 -9.15 -1.24
N THR A 68 13.60 -10.31 -1.22
CA THR A 68 12.55 -10.62 -0.25
C THR A 68 13.09 -10.69 1.17
N HIS A 69 14.22 -11.39 1.36
CA HIS A 69 14.86 -11.51 2.66
C HIS A 69 15.42 -10.17 3.14
N ALA A 70 16.11 -9.45 2.26
CA ALA A 70 16.62 -8.11 2.55
C ALA A 70 15.48 -7.15 2.92
N GLY A 71 14.37 -7.14 2.17
CA GLY A 71 13.21 -6.27 2.43
C GLY A 71 12.52 -6.57 3.76
N ARG A 72 12.41 -7.85 4.14
CA ARG A 72 11.84 -8.23 5.45
C ARG A 72 12.73 -7.81 6.62
N ALA A 73 14.01 -8.07 6.55
CA ALA A 73 14.96 -7.63 7.56
C ALA A 73 15.00 -6.11 7.69
N TYR A 74 15.01 -5.42 6.55
CA TYR A 74 14.93 -3.96 6.50
C TYR A 74 13.65 -3.43 7.17
N ALA A 75 12.47 -3.95 6.81
CA ALA A 75 11.21 -3.53 7.39
C ALA A 75 11.15 -3.78 8.91
N ALA A 76 11.65 -4.95 9.36
CA ALA A 76 11.73 -5.25 10.78
C ALA A 76 12.67 -4.30 11.54
N ALA A 77 13.78 -3.90 10.92
CA ALA A 77 14.74 -2.97 11.51
C ALA A 77 14.20 -1.53 11.56
N VAL A 78 13.61 -1.04 10.46
CA VAL A 78 13.12 0.33 10.34
C VAL A 78 11.87 0.56 11.19
N TYR A 79 10.93 -0.37 11.18
CA TYR A 79 9.62 -0.17 11.83
C TYR A 79 9.52 -0.73 13.24
N GLN A 80 10.45 -1.55 13.70
CA GLN A 80 10.58 -2.01 15.10
C GLN A 80 9.27 -2.49 15.74
N GLY A 81 8.48 -3.29 15.00
CA GLY A 81 7.17 -3.79 15.47
C GLY A 81 5.98 -2.88 15.18
N HIS A 82 6.17 -1.69 14.63
CA HIS A 82 5.06 -0.88 14.13
C HIS A 82 4.32 -1.62 13.01
N PRO A 83 2.97 -1.47 12.90
CA PRO A 83 2.16 -2.16 11.88
C PRO A 83 2.63 -1.99 10.42
N TYR A 84 3.31 -0.90 10.09
CA TYR A 84 3.89 -0.71 8.74
C TYR A 84 4.97 -1.75 8.40
N GLY A 85 5.61 -2.35 9.39
CA GLY A 85 6.57 -3.43 9.22
C GLY A 85 5.94 -4.83 9.18
N ALA A 86 4.62 -4.95 9.34
CA ALA A 86 3.93 -6.22 9.34
C ALA A 86 4.09 -6.93 7.99
N GLN A 87 4.43 -8.22 8.05
CA GLN A 87 4.65 -9.05 6.88
C GLN A 87 3.58 -10.13 6.76
N THR A 88 3.06 -10.34 5.57
CA THR A 88 2.23 -11.51 5.29
C THR A 88 3.10 -12.77 5.31
N THR A 89 2.71 -13.74 6.11
CA THR A 89 3.38 -15.04 6.20
C THR A 89 2.42 -16.15 5.78
N ALA A 90 2.97 -17.32 5.45
CA ALA A 90 2.15 -18.49 5.16
C ALA A 90 1.27 -18.88 6.37
N GLN A 91 1.76 -18.68 7.59
CA GLN A 91 1.02 -18.94 8.81
C GLN A 91 -0.16 -18.00 8.96
N THR A 92 0.07 -16.67 8.88
CA THR A 92 -1.01 -15.66 9.00
C THR A 92 -2.04 -15.81 7.89
N LEU A 93 -1.60 -16.12 6.65
CA LEU A 93 -2.50 -16.30 5.53
C LEU A 93 -3.40 -17.55 5.67
N ARG A 94 -2.86 -18.65 6.23
CA ARG A 94 -3.66 -19.85 6.51
C ARG A 94 -4.67 -19.66 7.64
N ALA A 95 -4.37 -18.78 8.59
CA ALA A 95 -5.25 -18.48 9.72
C ALA A 95 -6.48 -17.65 9.33
N ILE A 96 -6.45 -16.93 8.19
CA ILE A 96 -7.55 -16.08 7.75
C ILE A 96 -8.66 -16.93 7.13
N GLY A 97 -9.86 -16.84 7.70
CA GLY A 97 -11.10 -17.42 7.16
C GLY A 97 -12.05 -16.37 6.59
N VAL A 98 -13.12 -16.84 5.94
CA VAL A 98 -14.17 -15.97 5.38
C VAL A 98 -14.83 -15.11 6.47
N ASN A 99 -15.04 -15.69 7.66
CA ASN A 99 -15.65 -14.97 8.78
C ASN A 99 -14.75 -13.81 9.28
N ASP A 100 -13.43 -13.99 9.25
CA ASP A 100 -12.48 -12.95 9.62
C ASP A 100 -12.54 -11.78 8.62
N MET A 101 -12.58 -12.10 7.33
CA MET A 101 -12.71 -11.07 6.28
C MET A 101 -14.03 -10.31 6.40
N ALA A 102 -15.14 -11.01 6.60
CA ALA A 102 -16.46 -10.39 6.77
C ALA A 102 -16.53 -9.56 8.06
N GLY A 103 -15.93 -10.04 9.15
CA GLY A 103 -15.82 -9.33 10.43
C GLY A 103 -15.00 -8.05 10.28
N PHE A 104 -13.81 -8.15 9.67
CA PHE A 104 -12.95 -7.02 9.40
C PHE A 104 -13.64 -5.96 8.53
N TYR A 105 -14.31 -6.39 7.46
CA TYR A 105 -15.04 -5.49 6.58
C TYR A 105 -16.09 -4.68 7.34
N ARG A 106 -16.95 -5.33 8.14
CA ARG A 106 -17.98 -4.66 8.94
C ARG A 106 -17.40 -3.70 10.00
N GLN A 107 -16.20 -3.98 10.50
CA GLN A 107 -15.56 -3.15 11.51
C GLN A 107 -14.87 -1.92 10.93
N HIS A 108 -14.33 -2.01 9.72
CA HIS A 108 -13.41 -0.99 9.19
C HIS A 108 -13.98 -0.23 7.99
N VAL A 109 -14.97 -0.77 7.26
CA VAL A 109 -15.62 -0.05 6.17
C VAL A 109 -16.84 0.66 6.71
N MET A 110 -16.70 1.96 6.97
CA MET A 110 -17.71 2.80 7.60
C MET A 110 -17.96 4.06 6.76
N ALA A 111 -19.19 4.59 6.79
CA ALA A 111 -19.52 5.85 6.14
C ALA A 111 -18.83 7.04 6.83
N CYS A 112 -18.62 6.96 8.14
CA CYS A 112 -17.98 8.01 8.91
C CYS A 112 -16.51 8.15 8.54
N GLY A 113 -16.10 9.36 8.20
CA GLY A 113 -14.75 9.64 7.75
C GLY A 113 -14.44 9.21 6.33
N ALA A 114 -15.43 8.64 5.59
CA ALA A 114 -15.28 8.38 4.18
C ALA A 114 -15.06 9.68 3.40
N ARG A 115 -14.17 9.62 2.43
CA ARG A 115 -13.91 10.73 1.50
C ARG A 115 -14.25 10.27 0.10
N ILE A 116 -15.05 11.05 -0.61
CA ILE A 116 -15.44 10.76 -1.99
C ILE A 116 -14.83 11.83 -2.89
N SER A 117 -14.16 11.39 -3.94
CA SER A 117 -13.66 12.24 -5.01
C SER A 117 -14.31 11.80 -6.31
N MET A 118 -14.89 12.72 -7.06
CA MET A 118 -15.51 12.44 -8.35
C MET A 118 -14.94 13.38 -9.40
N VAL A 119 -14.61 12.83 -10.56
CA VAL A 119 -14.10 13.57 -11.71
C VAL A 119 -14.80 13.07 -12.96
N GLY A 120 -15.37 13.98 -13.75
CA GLY A 120 -16.06 13.64 -14.98
C GLY A 120 -17.10 14.67 -15.38
N ALA A 121 -17.86 14.37 -16.44
CA ALA A 121 -18.94 15.21 -16.96
C ALA A 121 -20.24 14.99 -16.15
N ILE A 122 -20.23 15.38 -14.89
CA ILE A 122 -21.39 15.33 -13.98
C ILE A 122 -21.56 16.66 -13.28
N ASP A 123 -22.80 17.02 -12.99
CA ASP A 123 -23.12 18.18 -12.18
C ASP A 123 -23.07 17.86 -10.67
N ARG A 124 -23.10 18.90 -9.86
CA ARG A 124 -23.05 18.78 -8.41
C ARG A 124 -24.20 17.97 -7.84
N ALA A 125 -25.41 18.16 -8.34
CA ALA A 125 -26.59 17.46 -7.85
C ALA A 125 -26.51 15.96 -8.11
N THR A 126 -26.00 15.56 -9.28
CA THR A 126 -25.74 14.15 -9.61
C THR A 126 -24.64 13.57 -8.74
N ALA A 127 -23.55 14.31 -8.51
CA ALA A 127 -22.46 13.88 -7.64
C ALA A 127 -22.96 13.66 -6.21
N ASP A 128 -23.76 14.56 -5.66
CA ASP A 128 -24.31 14.43 -4.32
C ASP A 128 -25.23 13.20 -4.20
N ARG A 129 -26.12 12.96 -5.17
CA ARG A 129 -26.97 11.74 -5.20
C ARG A 129 -26.16 10.44 -5.24
N ILE A 130 -25.08 10.42 -6.02
CA ILE A 130 -24.17 9.25 -6.07
C ILE A 130 -23.48 9.05 -4.72
N ALA A 131 -22.98 10.15 -4.13
CA ALA A 131 -22.32 10.09 -2.83
C ALA A 131 -23.27 9.55 -1.75
N ASP A 132 -24.48 10.11 -1.66
CA ASP A 132 -25.49 9.68 -0.69
C ASP A 132 -25.83 8.20 -0.84
N ARG A 133 -26.01 7.73 -2.06
CA ARG A 133 -26.32 6.32 -2.32
C ARG A 133 -25.18 5.36 -1.93
N LEU A 134 -23.92 5.71 -2.25
CA LEU A 134 -22.77 4.91 -1.89
C LEU A 134 -22.53 4.91 -0.36
N LEU A 135 -22.68 6.05 0.30
CA LEU A 135 -22.54 6.15 1.76
C LEU A 135 -23.67 5.43 2.49
N ALA A 136 -24.90 5.53 2.00
CA ALA A 136 -26.04 4.80 2.56
C ALA A 136 -25.83 3.29 2.51
N ALA A 137 -25.14 2.77 1.51
CA ALA A 137 -24.85 1.35 1.37
C ALA A 137 -23.98 0.79 2.51
N ILE A 138 -23.09 1.59 3.08
CA ILE A 138 -22.19 1.22 4.17
C ILE A 138 -22.58 1.84 5.53
N ALA A 139 -23.60 2.69 5.57
CA ALA A 139 -24.11 3.32 6.80
C ALA A 139 -24.49 2.31 7.90
N PRO A 140 -25.08 1.12 7.58
CA PRO A 140 -25.41 0.12 8.59
C PRO A 140 -24.23 -0.41 9.40
N ASN A 141 -22.98 -0.24 8.92
CA ASN A 141 -21.78 -0.64 9.65
C ASN A 141 -21.52 0.25 10.88
N GLY A 142 -22.24 1.38 11.01
CA GLY A 142 -22.13 2.31 12.11
C GLY A 142 -20.83 3.15 12.05
N CYS A 143 -20.58 3.88 13.15
CA CYS A 143 -19.39 4.70 13.34
C CYS A 143 -18.67 4.22 14.59
N ARG A 144 -17.38 3.91 14.45
CA ARG A 144 -16.55 3.45 15.56
C ARG A 144 -15.26 4.25 15.60
N SER A 145 -14.79 4.54 16.79
CA SER A 145 -13.41 4.97 16.98
C SER A 145 -12.51 3.74 16.84
N LEU A 146 -11.56 3.81 15.92
CA LEU A 146 -10.53 2.79 15.81
C LEU A 146 -9.44 3.05 16.86
N ALA A 147 -8.83 1.99 17.36
CA ALA A 147 -7.69 2.13 18.27
C ALA A 147 -6.58 2.94 17.58
N PRO A 148 -5.96 3.88 18.30
CA PRO A 148 -4.86 4.65 17.74
C PRO A 148 -3.67 3.74 17.43
N VAL A 149 -3.08 3.95 16.27
CA VAL A 149 -1.81 3.31 15.90
C VAL A 149 -0.70 4.20 16.44
N PRO A 150 0.30 3.66 17.14
CA PRO A 150 1.42 4.46 17.65
C PRO A 150 2.22 5.07 16.50
N GLU A 151 3.04 6.08 16.81
CA GLU A 151 3.98 6.61 15.82
C GLU A 151 5.18 5.66 15.63
N VAL A 152 5.76 5.69 14.44
CA VAL A 152 7.01 4.97 14.17
C VAL A 152 8.13 5.64 14.99
N ALA A 153 8.78 4.87 15.84
CA ALA A 153 9.87 5.37 16.65
C ALA A 153 11.14 5.61 15.80
N PRO A 154 11.93 6.65 16.09
CA PRO A 154 13.25 6.82 15.47
C PRO A 154 14.17 5.67 15.88
N LEU A 155 15.17 5.38 15.04
CA LEU A 155 16.18 4.37 15.36
C LEU A 155 17.09 4.89 16.47
N ALA A 156 17.27 4.09 17.52
CA ALA A 156 18.16 4.42 18.63
C ALA A 156 19.65 4.35 18.26
N ALA A 157 19.99 3.47 17.30
CA ALA A 157 21.36 3.30 16.83
C ALA A 157 21.38 2.73 15.40
N ALA A 158 22.51 2.87 14.73
CA ALA A 158 22.73 2.21 13.44
C ALA A 158 22.77 0.69 13.63
N LYS A 159 22.08 -0.03 12.74
CA LYS A 159 22.08 -1.50 12.71
C LYS A 159 22.49 -1.94 11.31
N GLY A 160 23.47 -2.84 11.23
CA GLY A 160 23.86 -3.55 10.01
C GLY A 160 23.47 -5.02 10.10
N GLU A 161 22.88 -5.57 9.05
CA GLU A 161 22.55 -6.99 8.97
C GLU A 161 23.01 -7.53 7.62
N ARG A 162 23.72 -8.64 7.63
CA ARG A 162 24.18 -9.36 6.44
C ARG A 162 23.52 -10.72 6.39
N ILE A 163 22.73 -10.93 5.34
CA ILE A 163 21.97 -12.18 5.11
C ILE A 163 22.68 -12.95 4.00
N PRO A 164 23.35 -14.08 4.29
CA PRO A 164 23.95 -14.93 3.26
C PRO A 164 22.86 -15.48 2.35
N PHE A 165 23.07 -15.34 1.04
CA PHE A 165 22.16 -15.89 0.03
C PHE A 165 22.94 -16.23 -1.24
N ALA A 166 22.69 -17.42 -1.79
CA ALA A 166 23.33 -17.85 -3.04
C ALA A 166 22.69 -17.16 -4.24
N ALA A 167 23.20 -15.99 -4.61
CA ALA A 167 22.75 -15.22 -5.76
C ALA A 167 23.93 -14.55 -6.47
N ALA A 168 23.75 -14.27 -7.77
CA ALA A 168 24.74 -13.59 -8.58
C ALA A 168 24.88 -12.09 -8.23
N GLN A 169 23.95 -11.53 -7.48
CA GLN A 169 23.92 -10.13 -7.08
C GLN A 169 23.53 -9.98 -5.62
N ALA A 170 24.14 -9.03 -4.93
CA ALA A 170 23.78 -8.62 -3.59
C ALA A 170 22.72 -7.48 -3.65
N GLN A 171 21.70 -7.60 -2.81
CA GLN A 171 20.71 -6.53 -2.57
C GLN A 171 21.17 -5.71 -1.38
N VAL A 172 21.23 -4.40 -1.53
CA VAL A 172 21.58 -3.47 -0.46
C VAL A 172 20.41 -2.53 -0.22
N LEU A 173 19.93 -2.48 1.01
CA LEU A 173 18.93 -1.54 1.49
C LEU A 173 19.53 -0.75 2.64
N LEU A 174 19.49 0.57 2.53
CA LEU A 174 19.91 1.52 3.57
C LEU A 174 18.75 2.45 3.84
N GLY A 175 18.46 2.74 5.11
CA GLY A 175 17.42 3.72 5.42
C GLY A 175 17.08 3.82 6.88
N GLN A 176 16.02 4.59 7.14
CA GLN A 176 15.53 4.91 8.47
C GLN A 176 14.06 5.31 8.40
N PRO A 177 13.34 5.45 9.53
CA PRO A 177 12.07 6.15 9.55
C PRO A 177 12.24 7.55 8.94
N GLY A 178 11.35 7.90 8.02
CA GLY A 178 11.32 9.19 7.36
C GLY A 178 10.28 10.12 7.98
N VAL A 179 9.40 10.69 7.15
CA VAL A 179 8.39 11.66 7.56
C VAL A 179 6.97 11.17 7.26
N LYS A 180 5.97 11.79 7.88
CA LYS A 180 4.56 11.62 7.56
C LYS A 180 4.21 12.35 6.25
N ARG A 181 3.06 12.00 5.68
CA ARG A 181 2.55 12.66 4.48
C ARG A 181 2.16 14.13 4.70
N ASP A 182 1.72 14.47 5.90
CA ASP A 182 1.31 15.81 6.32
C ASP A 182 2.40 16.60 7.03
N ASP A 183 3.63 16.09 7.04
CA ASP A 183 4.79 16.81 7.58
C ASP A 183 5.05 18.08 6.76
N PRO A 184 5.23 19.23 7.40
CA PRO A 184 5.48 20.50 6.70
C PRO A 184 6.72 20.47 5.81
N ASP A 185 7.72 19.66 6.15
CA ASP A 185 8.95 19.53 5.38
C ASP A 185 8.86 18.49 4.26
N PHE A 186 7.75 17.75 4.15
CA PHE A 186 7.63 16.66 3.17
C PHE A 186 7.92 17.11 1.73
N LEU A 187 7.36 18.24 1.27
CA LEU A 187 7.57 18.72 -0.09
C LEU A 187 9.03 19.14 -0.32
N THR A 188 9.66 19.76 0.67
CA THR A 188 11.08 20.13 0.63
C THR A 188 11.95 18.88 0.52
N LEU A 189 11.68 17.88 1.34
CA LEU A 189 12.37 16.59 1.32
C LEU A 189 12.16 15.84 0.00
N LEU A 190 10.97 15.94 -0.60
CA LEU A 190 10.68 15.35 -1.91
C LEU A 190 11.56 15.95 -3.01
N VAL A 191 11.73 17.27 -3.02
CA VAL A 191 12.64 17.96 -3.95
C VAL A 191 14.09 17.55 -3.69
N GLY A 192 14.53 17.54 -2.43
CA GLY A 192 15.86 17.05 -2.06
C GLY A 192 16.11 15.61 -2.49
N ASN A 193 15.11 14.74 -2.32
CA ASN A 193 15.19 13.36 -2.76
C ASN A 193 15.23 13.21 -4.29
N HIS A 194 14.55 14.08 -5.02
CA HIS A 194 14.65 14.11 -6.48
C HIS A 194 16.08 14.34 -6.93
N ILE A 195 16.78 15.29 -6.32
CA ILE A 195 18.19 15.57 -6.58
C ILE A 195 19.08 14.39 -6.15
N LEU A 196 18.79 13.78 -5.00
CA LEU A 196 19.60 12.70 -4.43
C LEU A 196 19.55 11.42 -5.25
N GLY A 197 18.34 10.85 -5.47
CA GLY A 197 18.22 9.52 -6.06
C GLY A 197 16.91 9.21 -6.76
N ALA A 198 15.93 10.14 -6.84
CA ALA A 198 14.65 9.88 -7.45
C ALA A 198 14.51 10.36 -8.91
N SER A 199 15.45 11.14 -9.44
CA SER A 199 15.42 11.68 -10.81
C SER A 199 16.05 10.77 -11.88
N GLY A 200 16.25 9.49 -11.58
CA GLY A 200 16.87 8.57 -12.52
C GLY A 200 18.34 8.91 -12.80
N PHE A 201 18.74 8.87 -14.07
CA PHE A 201 20.16 9.01 -14.47
C PHE A 201 20.83 10.33 -14.10
N THR A 202 20.07 11.37 -13.87
CA THR A 202 20.61 12.71 -13.50
C THR A 202 20.75 12.90 -11.99
N SER A 203 20.38 11.92 -11.18
CA SER A 203 20.50 12.01 -9.73
C SER A 203 21.94 11.85 -9.25
N ARG A 204 22.25 12.44 -8.10
CA ARG A 204 23.60 12.36 -7.50
C ARG A 204 24.03 10.92 -7.20
N LEU A 205 23.12 10.07 -6.73
CA LEU A 205 23.43 8.66 -6.47
C LEU A 205 23.78 7.93 -7.77
N MET A 206 23.04 8.16 -8.85
CA MET A 206 23.35 7.55 -10.14
C MET A 206 24.70 8.01 -10.68
N ASP A 207 24.98 9.30 -10.64
CA ASP A 207 26.27 9.86 -11.07
C ASP A 207 27.44 9.28 -10.25
N GLU A 208 27.32 9.30 -8.91
CA GLU A 208 28.42 8.90 -8.03
C GLU A 208 28.63 7.38 -7.96
N VAL A 209 27.58 6.58 -7.93
CA VAL A 209 27.70 5.14 -7.65
C VAL A 209 27.72 4.33 -8.94
N ARG A 210 26.91 4.71 -9.93
CA ARG A 210 26.85 4.02 -11.21
C ARG A 210 27.86 4.56 -12.21
N GLU A 211 27.77 5.85 -12.57
CA GLU A 211 28.56 6.40 -13.67
C GLU A 211 30.05 6.48 -13.31
N LYS A 212 30.40 7.04 -12.16
CA LYS A 212 31.80 7.23 -11.76
C LYS A 212 32.47 5.98 -11.21
N ARG A 213 31.73 5.08 -10.55
CA ARG A 213 32.32 3.92 -9.86
C ARG A 213 31.95 2.57 -10.45
N GLY A 214 30.94 2.49 -11.31
CA GLY A 214 30.49 1.25 -11.95
C GLY A 214 30.04 0.16 -10.97
N LEU A 215 29.61 0.54 -9.76
CA LEU A 215 29.30 -0.41 -8.68
C LEU A 215 27.90 -1.03 -8.80
N THR A 216 27.01 -0.41 -9.54
CA THR A 216 25.63 -0.86 -9.71
C THR A 216 25.10 -0.49 -11.08
N TYR A 217 24.09 -1.20 -11.55
CA TYR A 217 23.30 -0.79 -12.71
C TYR A 217 22.30 0.32 -12.36
N GLY A 218 21.85 0.40 -11.10
CA GLY A 218 20.94 1.42 -10.63
C GLY A 218 20.95 1.56 -9.12
N VAL A 219 20.85 2.80 -8.65
CA VAL A 219 20.71 3.16 -7.24
C VAL A 219 19.67 4.25 -7.11
N TYR A 220 18.73 4.06 -6.18
CA TYR A 220 17.58 4.94 -6.03
C TYR A 220 17.35 5.28 -4.58
N SER A 221 16.80 6.47 -4.34
CA SER A 221 16.29 6.84 -3.03
C SER A 221 14.81 7.21 -3.10
N SER A 222 14.06 6.91 -2.05
CA SER A 222 12.63 7.18 -1.98
C SER A 222 12.16 7.43 -0.56
N PHE A 223 11.15 8.29 -0.41
CA PHE A 223 10.32 8.39 0.77
C PHE A 223 9.01 7.64 0.54
N SER A 224 8.53 6.92 1.54
CA SER A 224 7.25 6.21 1.53
C SER A 224 6.32 6.77 2.61
N PRO A 225 5.93 8.07 2.55
CA PRO A 225 5.16 8.71 3.60
C PRO A 225 3.74 8.16 3.67
N GLY A 226 3.29 7.84 4.86
CA GLY A 226 1.94 7.41 5.18
C GLY A 226 1.26 8.36 6.16
N ARG A 227 0.24 7.88 6.83
CA ARG A 227 -0.39 8.55 7.96
C ARG A 227 0.57 8.65 9.15
N HIS A 228 1.45 7.66 9.29
CA HIS A 228 2.61 7.65 10.18
C HIS A 228 3.90 7.79 9.37
N ALA A 229 5.02 8.01 10.04
CA ALA A 229 6.31 8.10 9.37
C ALA A 229 6.60 6.82 8.59
N GLY A 230 6.69 6.93 7.29
CA GLY A 230 7.15 5.86 6.44
C GLY A 230 8.68 5.84 6.34
N ALA A 231 9.24 4.89 5.61
CA ALA A 231 10.69 4.80 5.46
C ALA A 231 11.23 5.82 4.46
N PHE A 232 12.42 6.35 4.74
CA PHE A 232 13.35 6.80 3.71
C PHE A 232 14.27 5.63 3.37
N THR A 233 14.37 5.30 2.10
CA THR A 233 15.11 4.12 1.64
C THR A 233 16.03 4.48 0.50
N VAL A 234 17.28 4.03 0.57
CA VAL A 234 18.19 3.91 -0.57
C VAL A 234 18.32 2.44 -0.92
N SER A 235 18.19 2.11 -2.18
CA SER A 235 18.25 0.72 -2.66
C SER A 235 19.17 0.61 -3.87
N LEU A 236 19.97 -0.44 -3.90
CA LEU A 236 20.79 -0.80 -5.05
C LEU A 236 21.03 -2.31 -5.11
N THR A 237 21.40 -2.77 -6.30
CA THR A 237 21.86 -4.14 -6.55
C THR A 237 23.29 -4.07 -7.06
N THR A 238 24.17 -4.86 -6.47
CA THR A 238 25.60 -4.85 -6.83
C THR A 238 26.17 -6.25 -6.93
N ARG A 239 27.41 -6.38 -7.38
CA ARG A 239 28.14 -7.65 -7.27
C ARG A 239 28.42 -7.96 -5.80
N PRO A 240 28.43 -9.25 -5.41
CA PRO A 240 28.77 -9.69 -4.05
C PRO A 240 30.17 -9.28 -3.63
#